data_adea23aef25f79dcfca809ce50241622
#
_entry.id   adea23aef25f79dcfca809ce50241622
#
_cell.length_a   1.000
_cell.length_b   1.000
_cell.length_c   1.000
_cell.angle_alpha   90.00
_cell.angle_beta   90.00
_cell.angle_gamma   90.00
#
_symmetry.space_group_name_H-M   'P 1'
#
loop_
_entity.id
_entity.type
_entity.pdbx_description
1 polymer ?
#
loop_
_entity_poly.entity_id
_entity_poly.type
_entity_poly.pdbx_seq_one_letter_code
_entity_poly.pdbx_strand_id
1 'polypeptide(L)'
;MSEGSLEAPTRHNIPWKEKDYLNPQVIDSEMRRVFDVCHGCRRCFNLCDSFPRLFDLIDDSDSEELDTVESKDFKTVVDACTFCDMCFMTKCPYVPPHEFDLDFPHLMLRYRAMEFDQGKVAYTTKQITKTDRNGKMASPIASLINWTTKRQNKITRPVMEKITKIHREAELPEFTSMPLTKRTPIKTHTKPKRKVALYATCFGNYNNPSIGDAMRAVLAKNNVEVELVYPACCGMPQLEQGDITSVAEKAKIVASELANWIKKDYQIIALIPSCALMLKFEWPLILPDDINVKVVSENTFDAAEFIVDLAKKGELSNEMVGLDGSISLQLACHSRAQNMGPKAAEMLRLIPD
;
A
#
# COMPACT_ATOMS: atom_id res chain seq x y z
N MET A 1 -32.93 -4.12 5.72
CA MET A 1 -31.72 -4.01 4.91
C MET A 1 -31.84 -4.98 3.75
N SER A 2 -31.45 -4.61 2.53
CA SER A 2 -31.39 -5.55 1.40
C SER A 2 -30.35 -6.64 1.65
N GLU A 3 -30.53 -7.80 1.01
CA GLU A 3 -29.53 -8.87 1.09
C GLU A 3 -28.22 -8.41 0.46
N GLY A 4 -27.09 -8.79 1.07
CA GLY A 4 -25.76 -8.46 0.54
C GLY A 4 -25.43 -9.29 -0.70
N SER A 5 -24.53 -8.76 -1.58
CA SER A 5 -24.03 -9.47 -2.74
C SER A 5 -23.00 -10.55 -2.35
N LEU A 6 -23.02 -11.66 -3.08
CA LEU A 6 -21.98 -12.71 -3.05
C LEU A 6 -21.03 -12.61 -4.25
N GLU A 7 -21.21 -11.63 -5.13
CA GLU A 7 -20.37 -11.41 -6.28
C GLU A 7 -19.00 -10.87 -5.88
N ALA A 8 -18.01 -11.08 -6.76
CA ALA A 8 -16.68 -10.52 -6.55
C ALA A 8 -16.74 -8.98 -6.56
N PRO A 9 -16.08 -8.30 -5.59
CA PRO A 9 -16.05 -6.84 -5.58
C PRO A 9 -15.46 -6.27 -6.86
N THR A 10 -16.13 -5.26 -7.41
CA THR A 10 -15.62 -4.44 -8.51
C THR A 10 -15.43 -3.01 -8.01
N ARG A 11 -14.49 -2.26 -8.60
CA ARG A 11 -14.17 -0.91 -8.12
C ARG A 11 -14.30 0.09 -9.26
N HIS A 12 -14.92 1.22 -8.96
CA HIS A 12 -15.03 2.33 -9.91
C HIS A 12 -13.72 3.12 -10.00
N ASN A 13 -13.48 3.70 -11.17
CA ASN A 13 -12.38 4.64 -11.34
C ASN A 13 -12.54 5.83 -10.39
N ILE A 14 -11.43 6.40 -9.94
CA ILE A 14 -11.43 7.57 -9.08
C ILE A 14 -11.56 8.83 -9.94
N PRO A 15 -12.70 9.54 -9.91
CA PRO A 15 -12.93 10.72 -10.77
C PRO A 15 -12.30 11.99 -10.20
N TRP A 16 -11.04 11.90 -9.75
CA TRP A 16 -10.34 12.94 -8.99
C TRP A 16 -10.14 14.26 -9.72
N LYS A 17 -10.34 14.28 -11.04
CA LYS A 17 -10.29 15.50 -11.86
C LYS A 17 -11.66 16.18 -12.04
N GLU A 18 -12.72 15.51 -11.63
CA GLU A 18 -14.06 16.05 -11.73
C GLU A 18 -14.29 17.15 -10.68
N LYS A 19 -15.06 18.18 -11.05
CA LYS A 19 -15.29 19.35 -10.20
C LYS A 19 -15.94 18.99 -8.86
N ASP A 20 -16.84 18.01 -8.85
CA ASP A 20 -17.60 17.62 -7.66
C ASP A 20 -16.85 16.62 -6.78
N TYR A 21 -15.70 16.09 -7.24
CA TYR A 21 -14.93 15.14 -6.45
C TYR A 21 -14.45 15.73 -5.12
N LEU A 22 -14.01 16.99 -5.12
CA LEU A 22 -13.52 17.71 -3.94
C LEU A 22 -14.57 18.62 -3.28
N ASN A 23 -15.83 18.56 -3.73
CA ASN A 23 -16.91 19.39 -3.19
C ASN A 23 -17.29 18.92 -1.78
N PRO A 24 -17.12 19.78 -0.73
CA PRO A 24 -17.38 19.38 0.66
C PRO A 24 -18.81 18.92 0.91
N GLN A 25 -19.81 19.56 0.28
CA GLN A 25 -21.23 19.22 0.47
C GLN A 25 -21.55 17.85 -0.13
N VAL A 26 -21.00 17.55 -1.30
CA VAL A 26 -21.18 16.25 -1.97
C VAL A 26 -20.49 15.15 -1.15
N ILE A 27 -19.29 15.42 -0.61
CA ILE A 27 -18.57 14.49 0.26
C ILE A 27 -19.35 14.24 1.57
N ASP A 28 -19.85 15.29 2.20
CA ASP A 28 -20.61 15.17 3.44
C ASP A 28 -21.89 14.33 3.24
N SER A 29 -22.63 14.59 2.17
CA SER A 29 -23.83 13.81 1.84
C SER A 29 -23.50 12.34 1.60
N GLU A 30 -22.40 12.05 0.93
CA GLU A 30 -21.95 10.68 0.69
C GLU A 30 -21.42 10.01 1.96
N MET A 31 -20.70 10.75 2.82
CA MET A 31 -20.28 10.26 4.13
C MET A 31 -21.49 9.84 4.96
N ARG A 32 -22.54 10.68 5.03
CA ARG A 32 -23.77 10.36 5.75
C ARG A 32 -24.45 9.13 5.19
N ARG A 33 -24.61 9.03 3.87
CA ARG A 33 -25.22 7.86 3.22
C ARG A 33 -24.46 6.56 3.56
N VAL A 34 -23.15 6.57 3.45
CA VAL A 34 -22.33 5.38 3.71
C VAL A 34 -22.28 5.04 5.20
N PHE A 35 -22.16 6.04 6.08
CA PHE A 35 -22.09 5.84 7.52
C PHE A 35 -23.40 5.31 8.10
N ASP A 36 -24.54 5.74 7.58
CA ASP A 36 -25.86 5.22 7.94
C ASP A 36 -25.96 3.72 7.64
N VAL A 37 -25.60 3.30 6.44
CA VAL A 37 -25.56 1.88 6.07
C VAL A 37 -24.56 1.10 6.92
N CYS A 38 -23.38 1.66 7.20
CA CYS A 38 -22.36 1.02 8.04
C CYS A 38 -22.84 0.86 9.49
N HIS A 39 -23.50 1.88 10.06
CA HIS A 39 -24.05 1.85 11.39
C HIS A 39 -25.17 0.79 11.53
N GLY A 40 -26.09 0.75 10.59
CA GLY A 40 -27.15 -0.28 10.57
C GLY A 40 -26.61 -1.71 10.39
N CYS A 41 -25.46 -1.88 9.71
CA CYS A 41 -24.86 -3.20 9.43
C CYS A 41 -23.87 -3.68 10.51
N ARG A 42 -23.01 -2.83 11.02
CA ARG A 42 -21.96 -3.05 12.04
C ARG A 42 -21.03 -4.25 11.81
N ARG A 43 -21.04 -4.88 10.65
CA ARG A 43 -20.27 -6.09 10.34
C ARG A 43 -18.74 -5.90 10.47
N CYS A 44 -18.28 -4.67 10.30
CA CYS A 44 -16.85 -4.33 10.31
C CYS A 44 -16.33 -3.88 11.70
N PHE A 45 -17.15 -3.98 12.77
CA PHE A 45 -16.81 -3.52 14.12
C PHE A 45 -15.41 -3.94 14.59
N ASN A 46 -15.00 -5.17 14.34
CA ASN A 46 -13.73 -5.73 14.79
C ASN A 46 -12.62 -5.71 13.74
N LEU A 47 -12.81 -4.99 12.63
CA LEU A 47 -11.88 -5.02 11.50
C LEU A 47 -10.70 -4.04 11.68
N CYS A 48 -10.99 -2.82 12.10
CA CYS A 48 -10.00 -1.75 12.34
C CYS A 48 -10.60 -0.68 13.28
N ASP A 49 -9.81 0.33 13.62
CA ASP A 49 -10.16 1.39 14.57
C ASP A 49 -11.21 2.39 14.02
N SER A 50 -11.37 2.51 12.70
CA SER A 50 -12.35 3.42 12.08
C SER A 50 -13.79 3.07 12.44
N PHE A 51 -14.13 1.78 12.45
CA PHE A 51 -15.54 1.37 12.63
C PHE A 51 -16.02 1.50 14.07
N PRO A 52 -15.29 1.09 15.13
CA PRO A 52 -15.68 1.43 16.50
C PRO A 52 -15.88 2.93 16.68
N ARG A 53 -14.96 3.77 16.19
CA ARG A 53 -15.12 5.24 16.28
C ARG A 53 -16.36 5.75 15.57
N LEU A 54 -16.70 5.16 14.40
CA LEU A 54 -17.91 5.51 13.69
C LEU A 54 -19.14 5.16 14.52
N PHE A 55 -19.18 3.96 15.10
CA PHE A 55 -20.34 3.49 15.83
C PHE A 55 -20.50 4.23 17.17
N ASP A 56 -19.41 4.42 17.91
CA ASP A 56 -19.42 5.20 19.15
C ASP A 56 -19.85 6.65 18.87
N LEU A 57 -19.37 7.26 17.78
CA LEU A 57 -19.74 8.63 17.39
C LEU A 57 -21.25 8.78 17.16
N ILE A 58 -21.90 7.76 16.62
CA ILE A 58 -23.36 7.78 16.38
C ILE A 58 -24.12 7.40 17.66
N ASP A 59 -23.70 6.32 18.33
CA ASP A 59 -24.36 5.82 19.55
C ASP A 59 -24.30 6.85 20.71
N ASP A 60 -23.26 7.70 20.76
CA ASP A 60 -23.10 8.76 21.76
C ASP A 60 -23.78 10.09 21.34
N SER A 61 -24.40 10.17 20.16
CA SER A 61 -25.09 11.37 19.69
C SER A 61 -26.50 11.54 20.35
N ASP A 62 -27.05 12.74 20.34
CA ASP A 62 -28.29 13.07 21.02
C ASP A 62 -29.51 12.21 20.59
N SER A 63 -29.55 11.80 19.34
CA SER A 63 -30.62 10.96 18.78
C SER A 63 -30.25 9.47 18.72
N GLU A 64 -29.00 9.10 19.03
CA GLU A 64 -28.43 7.79 18.74
C GLU A 64 -28.46 7.43 17.23
N GLU A 65 -28.60 8.47 16.38
CA GLU A 65 -28.68 8.40 14.93
C GLU A 65 -27.76 9.44 14.28
N LEU A 66 -27.48 9.27 12.98
CA LEU A 66 -26.52 10.10 12.25
C LEU A 66 -26.97 11.57 12.05
N ASP A 67 -28.25 11.87 12.22
CA ASP A 67 -28.83 13.19 11.99
C ASP A 67 -28.33 14.25 12.98
N THR A 68 -27.99 13.86 14.21
CA THR A 68 -27.44 14.76 15.24
C THR A 68 -25.90 14.79 15.29
N VAL A 69 -25.22 13.97 14.49
CA VAL A 69 -23.75 13.98 14.39
C VAL A 69 -23.26 15.15 13.54
N GLU A 70 -22.35 15.94 14.06
CA GLU A 70 -21.75 17.04 13.30
C GLU A 70 -20.72 16.53 12.27
N SER A 71 -20.78 17.08 11.05
CA SER A 71 -19.88 16.69 9.94
C SER A 71 -18.39 16.85 10.25
N LYS A 72 -18.04 17.79 11.14
CA LYS A 72 -16.63 17.99 11.59
C LYS A 72 -16.08 16.73 12.33
N ASP A 73 -16.94 15.98 13.00
CA ASP A 73 -16.56 14.83 13.85
C ASP A 73 -16.28 13.57 13.01
N PHE A 74 -16.76 13.52 11.76
CA PHE A 74 -16.40 12.48 10.79
C PHE A 74 -14.90 12.34 10.58
N LYS A 75 -14.14 13.44 10.81
CA LYS A 75 -12.68 13.41 10.73
C LYS A 75 -12.06 12.36 11.65
N THR A 76 -12.63 12.08 12.80
CA THR A 76 -12.12 11.06 13.74
C THR A 76 -12.13 9.66 13.12
N VAL A 77 -13.14 9.37 12.32
CA VAL A 77 -13.31 8.12 11.57
C VAL A 77 -12.33 8.07 10.39
N VAL A 78 -12.22 9.18 9.65
CA VAL A 78 -11.30 9.30 8.50
C VAL A 78 -9.85 9.13 8.93
N ASP A 79 -9.44 9.78 10.03
CA ASP A 79 -8.05 9.73 10.53
C ASP A 79 -7.66 8.33 11.01
N ALA A 80 -8.62 7.53 11.49
CA ALA A 80 -8.38 6.15 11.92
C ALA A 80 -8.30 5.15 10.75
N CYS A 81 -8.72 5.53 9.54
CA CYS A 81 -8.62 4.64 8.38
C CYS A 81 -7.16 4.51 7.91
N THR A 82 -6.66 3.28 7.87
CA THR A 82 -5.29 2.96 7.41
C THR A 82 -5.21 2.63 5.92
N PHE A 83 -6.29 2.84 5.18
CA PHE A 83 -6.37 2.58 3.74
C PHE A 83 -5.94 1.16 3.34
N CYS A 84 -6.34 0.17 4.14
CA CYS A 84 -5.92 -1.23 3.99
C CYS A 84 -6.81 -2.05 3.06
N ASP A 85 -7.93 -1.51 2.59
CA ASP A 85 -8.95 -2.09 1.70
C ASP A 85 -9.65 -3.36 2.22
N MET A 86 -9.37 -3.79 3.44
CA MET A 86 -9.93 -5.03 3.96
C MET A 86 -11.46 -5.00 4.14
N CYS A 87 -12.04 -3.84 4.49
CA CYS A 87 -13.49 -3.69 4.55
C CYS A 87 -14.13 -3.87 3.17
N PHE A 88 -13.53 -3.32 2.13
CA PHE A 88 -13.99 -3.45 0.76
C PHE A 88 -13.82 -4.89 0.24
N MET A 89 -12.63 -5.44 0.32
CA MET A 89 -12.27 -6.70 -0.33
C MET A 89 -12.80 -7.96 0.36
N THR A 90 -13.01 -7.93 1.69
CA THR A 90 -13.27 -9.18 2.42
C THR A 90 -14.47 -9.15 3.37
N LYS A 91 -15.05 -8.00 3.65
CA LYS A 91 -16.07 -7.88 4.69
C LYS A 91 -17.40 -7.32 4.21
N CYS A 92 -17.38 -6.27 3.39
CA CYS A 92 -18.58 -5.55 3.03
C CYS A 92 -19.40 -6.30 1.97
N PRO A 93 -20.66 -6.65 2.24
CA PRO A 93 -21.53 -7.27 1.25
C PRO A 93 -22.23 -6.24 0.34
N TYR A 94 -21.97 -4.96 0.54
CA TYR A 94 -22.64 -3.84 -0.14
C TYR A 94 -21.71 -3.07 -1.07
N VAL A 95 -20.54 -3.62 -1.36
CA VAL A 95 -19.62 -3.06 -2.37
C VAL A 95 -20.18 -3.32 -3.77
N PRO A 96 -19.79 -2.53 -4.79
CA PRO A 96 -20.14 -2.82 -6.17
C PRO A 96 -19.84 -4.29 -6.55
N PRO A 97 -20.75 -4.97 -7.27
CA PRO A 97 -21.91 -4.44 -8.01
C PRO A 97 -23.22 -4.33 -7.21
N HIS A 98 -23.19 -4.34 -5.89
CA HIS A 98 -24.40 -4.17 -5.07
C HIS A 98 -25.00 -2.76 -5.25
N GLU A 99 -26.33 -2.63 -5.21
CA GLU A 99 -27.06 -1.37 -5.40
C GLU A 99 -26.67 -0.23 -4.45
N PHE A 100 -26.17 -0.56 -3.24
CA PHE A 100 -25.68 0.44 -2.30
C PHE A 100 -24.32 1.04 -2.70
N ASP A 101 -23.59 0.41 -3.55
CA ASP A 101 -22.35 0.92 -4.16
C ASP A 101 -21.35 1.53 -3.14
N LEU A 102 -21.05 0.77 -2.07
CA LEU A 102 -20.20 1.27 -0.99
C LEU A 102 -18.72 1.06 -1.26
N ASP A 103 -17.94 2.13 -1.28
CA ASP A 103 -16.48 2.08 -1.23
C ASP A 103 -15.96 2.95 -0.07
N PHE A 104 -15.96 2.39 1.14
CA PHE A 104 -15.52 3.09 2.34
C PHE A 104 -14.07 3.59 2.26
N PRO A 105 -13.06 2.79 1.81
CA PRO A 105 -11.69 3.29 1.69
C PRO A 105 -11.55 4.47 0.74
N HIS A 106 -12.15 4.41 -0.45
CA HIS A 106 -12.08 5.51 -1.41
C HIS A 106 -12.89 6.74 -0.99
N LEU A 107 -13.94 6.56 -0.19
CA LEU A 107 -14.62 7.69 0.44
C LEU A 107 -13.71 8.39 1.46
N MET A 108 -12.95 7.64 2.27
CA MET A 108 -11.95 8.20 3.18
C MET A 108 -10.83 8.91 2.41
N LEU A 109 -10.39 8.33 1.28
CA LEU A 109 -9.43 8.97 0.37
C LEU A 109 -9.98 10.29 -0.17
N ARG A 110 -11.24 10.31 -0.62
CA ARG A 110 -11.90 11.50 -1.17
C ARG A 110 -11.97 12.62 -0.13
N TYR A 111 -12.31 12.30 1.12
CA TYR A 111 -12.30 13.27 2.22
C TYR A 111 -10.88 13.83 2.45
N ARG A 112 -9.86 12.97 2.51
CA ARG A 112 -8.47 13.40 2.66
C ARG A 112 -7.97 14.25 1.49
N ALA A 113 -8.38 13.91 0.27
CA ALA A 113 -8.05 14.69 -0.92
C ALA A 113 -8.63 16.11 -0.86
N MET A 114 -9.86 16.24 -0.37
CA MET A 114 -10.47 17.55 -0.09
C MET A 114 -9.67 18.33 0.96
N GLU A 115 -9.28 17.70 2.08
CA GLU A 115 -8.45 18.38 3.11
C GLU A 115 -7.08 18.76 2.57
N PHE A 116 -6.49 17.92 1.71
CA PHE A 116 -5.20 18.22 1.08
C PHE A 116 -5.29 19.43 0.16
N ASP A 117 -6.31 19.49 -0.68
CA ASP A 117 -6.60 20.61 -1.59
C ASP A 117 -6.85 21.91 -0.83
N GLN A 118 -7.61 21.85 0.26
CA GLN A 118 -7.88 22.98 1.16
C GLN A 118 -6.66 23.42 2.00
N GLY A 119 -5.50 22.77 1.85
CA GLY A 119 -4.29 23.11 2.61
C GLY A 119 -4.33 22.71 4.09
N LYS A 120 -5.27 21.90 4.53
CA LYS A 120 -5.43 21.47 5.94
C LYS A 120 -4.40 20.42 6.38
N VAL A 121 -3.73 19.75 5.44
CA VAL A 121 -2.66 18.78 5.76
C VAL A 121 -1.40 19.52 6.19
N ALA A 122 -0.86 19.16 7.35
CA ALA A 122 0.33 19.79 7.91
C ALA A 122 1.54 19.70 6.96
N TYR A 123 2.33 20.77 6.91
CA TYR A 123 3.54 20.82 6.09
C TYR A 123 4.50 19.67 6.40
N THR A 124 4.70 19.35 7.68
CA THR A 124 5.55 18.23 8.12
C THR A 124 5.08 16.89 7.55
N THR A 125 3.78 16.62 7.57
CA THR A 125 3.18 15.42 6.95
C THR A 125 3.47 15.36 5.46
N LYS A 126 3.26 16.48 4.73
CA LYS A 126 3.60 16.59 3.30
C LYS A 126 5.09 16.34 3.01
N GLN A 127 5.99 16.65 3.95
CA GLN A 127 7.43 16.39 3.78
C GLN A 127 7.80 14.93 4.09
N ILE A 128 7.18 14.32 5.09
CA ILE A 128 7.46 12.93 5.49
C ILE A 128 7.05 11.95 4.39
N THR A 129 5.94 12.20 3.70
CA THR A 129 5.45 11.33 2.62
C THR A 129 6.32 11.32 1.36
N LYS A 130 7.27 12.25 1.21
CA LYS A 130 8.23 12.28 0.09
C LYS A 130 9.38 11.28 0.32
N THR A 131 9.05 10.01 0.46
CA THR A 131 9.95 8.93 0.91
C THR A 131 11.15 8.70 -0.02
N ASP A 132 10.99 8.84 -1.32
CA ASP A 132 12.08 8.74 -2.31
C ASP A 132 13.10 9.89 -2.15
N ARG A 133 12.64 11.13 -2.02
CA ARG A 133 13.51 12.28 -1.73
C ARG A 133 14.22 12.10 -0.39
N ASN A 134 13.45 11.75 0.65
CA ASN A 134 13.97 11.59 2.01
C ASN A 134 15.03 10.47 2.07
N GLY A 135 14.77 9.32 1.44
CA GLY A 135 15.72 8.23 1.34
C GLY A 135 17.01 8.62 0.59
N LYS A 136 16.87 9.32 -0.54
CA LYS A 136 18.02 9.81 -1.31
C LYS A 136 18.90 10.78 -0.51
N MET A 137 18.28 11.65 0.29
CA MET A 137 18.99 12.63 1.13
C MET A 137 19.58 11.99 2.39
N ALA A 138 18.88 11.06 3.02
CA ALA A 138 19.30 10.43 4.27
C ALA A 138 20.40 9.39 4.09
N SER A 139 20.43 8.63 2.97
CA SER A 139 21.37 7.54 2.77
C SER A 139 22.85 7.97 2.87
N PRO A 140 23.32 9.08 2.32
CA PRO A 140 24.73 9.48 2.46
C PRO A 140 25.16 9.77 3.91
N ILE A 141 24.21 10.16 4.77
CA ILE A 141 24.42 10.50 6.17
C ILE A 141 23.61 9.60 7.10
N ALA A 142 23.37 8.36 6.69
CA ALA A 142 22.47 7.43 7.37
C ALA A 142 22.81 7.24 8.87
N SER A 143 24.11 7.12 9.21
CA SER A 143 24.52 6.97 10.60
C SER A 143 24.09 8.13 11.50
N LEU A 144 24.17 9.37 11.00
CA LEU A 144 23.74 10.55 11.75
C LEU A 144 22.22 10.60 11.87
N ILE A 145 21.50 10.38 10.77
CA ILE A 145 20.03 10.37 10.77
C ILE A 145 19.51 9.26 11.71
N ASN A 146 20.04 8.05 11.61
CA ASN A 146 19.65 6.93 12.45
C ASN A 146 19.94 7.23 13.92
N TRP A 147 21.08 7.86 14.24
CA TRP A 147 21.34 8.30 15.62
C TRP A 147 20.28 9.29 16.12
N THR A 148 19.89 10.28 15.32
CA THR A 148 18.86 11.26 15.71
C THR A 148 17.47 10.66 15.87
N THR A 149 17.15 9.59 15.12
CA THR A 149 15.84 8.93 15.10
C THR A 149 15.72 7.74 16.03
N LYS A 150 16.83 7.29 16.67
CA LYS A 150 16.80 6.19 17.65
C LYS A 150 15.82 6.46 18.79
N ARG A 151 14.95 5.49 19.11
CA ARG A 151 13.96 5.56 20.19
C ARG A 151 14.59 5.94 21.53
N GLN A 152 15.81 5.45 21.81
CA GLN A 152 16.55 5.71 23.05
C GLN A 152 17.16 7.12 23.13
N ASN A 153 17.14 7.92 22.04
CA ASN A 153 17.72 9.24 22.03
C ASN A 153 16.81 10.25 22.75
N LYS A 154 17.10 10.49 24.03
CA LYS A 154 16.31 11.36 24.92
C LYS A 154 16.44 12.87 24.58
N ILE A 155 17.35 13.24 23.68
CA ILE A 155 17.59 14.65 23.30
C ILE A 155 16.82 14.97 22.02
N THR A 156 17.03 14.22 20.97
CA THR A 156 16.48 14.54 19.63
C THR A 156 15.03 14.09 19.48
N ARG A 157 14.61 12.97 20.09
CA ARG A 157 13.25 12.45 19.96
C ARG A 157 12.16 13.38 20.50
N PRO A 158 12.29 14.03 21.68
CA PRO A 158 11.30 15.00 22.14
C PRO A 158 11.16 16.22 21.21
N VAL A 159 12.29 16.67 20.63
CA VAL A 159 12.29 17.79 19.68
C VAL A 159 11.59 17.36 18.39
N MET A 160 11.92 16.18 17.89
CA MET A 160 11.30 15.59 16.71
C MET A 160 9.78 15.44 16.89
N GLU A 161 9.31 14.91 18.01
CA GLU A 161 7.89 14.77 18.33
C GLU A 161 7.16 16.14 18.29
N LYS A 162 7.80 17.18 18.85
CA LYS A 162 7.24 18.53 18.86
C LYS A 162 7.03 19.11 17.46
N ILE A 163 7.98 18.80 16.54
CA ILE A 163 7.98 19.31 15.17
C ILE A 163 7.11 18.44 14.25
N THR A 164 7.28 17.11 14.31
CA THR A 164 6.67 16.18 13.33
C THR A 164 5.38 15.56 13.82
N LYS A 165 5.08 15.66 15.13
CA LYS A 165 3.97 14.98 15.82
C LYS A 165 4.11 13.45 15.83
N ILE A 166 5.26 12.91 15.46
CA ILE A 166 5.56 11.49 15.62
C ILE A 166 5.94 11.23 17.07
N HIS A 167 5.22 10.35 17.75
CA HIS A 167 5.44 10.03 19.15
C HIS A 167 6.89 9.60 19.39
N ARG A 168 7.51 10.06 20.49
CA ARG A 168 8.92 9.81 20.78
C ARG A 168 9.27 8.33 20.97
N GLU A 169 8.28 7.52 21.39
CA GLU A 169 8.45 6.09 21.56
C GLU A 169 8.19 5.27 20.28
N ALA A 170 7.73 5.91 19.18
CA ALA A 170 7.52 5.21 17.93
C ALA A 170 8.84 4.69 17.36
N GLU A 171 8.88 3.43 16.95
CA GLU A 171 10.02 2.90 16.20
C GLU A 171 9.97 3.43 14.76
N LEU A 172 11.10 3.92 14.28
CA LEU A 172 11.26 4.43 12.93
C LEU A 172 12.23 3.54 12.17
N PRO A 173 11.94 3.25 10.89
CA PRO A 173 12.85 2.46 10.08
C PRO A 173 14.19 3.20 9.90
N GLU A 174 15.29 2.48 10.06
CA GLU A 174 16.63 3.02 9.83
C GLU A 174 16.90 3.21 8.32
N PHE A 175 17.71 4.19 7.99
CA PHE A 175 18.21 4.38 6.64
C PHE A 175 19.51 3.60 6.43
N THR A 176 19.70 3.05 5.23
CA THR A 176 20.97 2.41 4.85
C THR A 176 21.89 3.41 4.16
N SER A 177 23.19 3.30 4.43
CA SER A 177 24.22 4.03 3.69
C SER A 177 24.47 3.44 2.28
N MET A 178 24.07 2.18 2.05
CA MET A 178 24.21 1.46 0.79
C MET A 178 22.81 1.04 0.28
N PRO A 179 22.10 1.90 -0.45
CA PRO A 179 20.82 1.58 -1.07
C PRO A 179 20.89 0.31 -1.94
N LEU A 180 19.79 -0.42 -2.04
CA LEU A 180 19.72 -1.66 -2.82
C LEU A 180 20.18 -1.44 -4.27
N THR A 181 19.77 -0.35 -4.88
CA THR A 181 20.17 0.02 -6.27
C THR A 181 21.67 0.27 -6.47
N LYS A 182 22.45 0.41 -5.40
CA LYS A 182 23.91 0.57 -5.45
C LYS A 182 24.66 -0.71 -5.14
N ARG A 183 23.96 -1.79 -4.79
CA ARG A 183 24.58 -3.09 -4.47
C ARG A 183 24.91 -3.87 -5.72
N THR A 184 25.95 -4.71 -5.63
CA THR A 184 26.42 -5.54 -6.76
C THR A 184 25.29 -6.44 -7.28
N PRO A 185 25.05 -6.50 -8.60
CA PRO A 185 24.09 -7.41 -9.20
C PRO A 185 24.44 -8.87 -8.91
N ILE A 186 23.41 -9.69 -8.66
CA ILE A 186 23.55 -11.15 -8.58
C ILE A 186 23.21 -11.69 -9.97
N LYS A 187 24.17 -12.38 -10.60
CA LYS A 187 24.00 -12.92 -11.94
C LYS A 187 23.56 -14.38 -11.89
N THR A 188 22.75 -14.79 -12.84
CA THR A 188 22.45 -16.19 -13.12
C THR A 188 23.65 -16.85 -13.84
N HIS A 189 23.90 -18.11 -13.57
CA HIS A 189 25.04 -18.84 -14.15
C HIS A 189 24.70 -19.56 -15.47
N THR A 190 23.42 -19.67 -15.82
CA THR A 190 22.92 -20.39 -17.00
C THR A 190 21.93 -19.51 -17.77
N LYS A 191 21.50 -19.97 -18.96
CA LYS A 191 20.49 -19.25 -19.74
C LYS A 191 19.20 -19.14 -18.88
N PRO A 192 18.71 -17.91 -18.64
CA PRO A 192 17.56 -17.71 -17.77
C PRO A 192 16.29 -18.32 -18.35
N LYS A 193 15.46 -18.89 -17.48
CA LYS A 193 14.13 -19.38 -17.83
C LYS A 193 13.11 -18.23 -17.89
N ARG A 194 13.28 -17.25 -17.04
CA ARG A 194 12.42 -16.06 -16.91
C ARG A 194 13.27 -14.80 -16.66
N LYS A 195 12.65 -13.65 -16.93
CA LYS A 195 13.26 -12.34 -16.70
C LYS A 195 12.36 -11.48 -15.82
N VAL A 196 12.93 -10.83 -14.84
CA VAL A 196 12.23 -10.01 -13.86
C VAL A 196 12.87 -8.65 -13.72
N ALA A 197 12.08 -7.59 -13.85
CA ALA A 197 12.42 -6.27 -13.38
C ALA A 197 11.90 -6.12 -11.93
N LEU A 198 12.82 -6.22 -10.97
CA LEU A 198 12.53 -6.14 -9.56
C LEU A 198 12.38 -4.67 -9.14
N TYR A 199 11.16 -4.24 -8.91
CA TYR A 199 10.86 -2.90 -8.41
C TYR A 199 11.25 -2.79 -6.94
N ALA A 200 12.38 -2.11 -6.68
CA ALA A 200 13.03 -2.08 -5.37
C ALA A 200 12.20 -1.44 -4.25
N THR A 201 11.23 -0.60 -4.59
CA THR A 201 10.42 0.22 -3.68
C THR A 201 11.25 1.21 -2.85
N CYS A 202 10.64 2.23 -2.25
CA CYS A 202 11.39 3.17 -1.40
C CYS A 202 11.91 2.49 -0.13
N PHE A 203 11.09 1.66 0.51
CA PHE A 203 11.46 0.95 1.72
C PHE A 203 12.56 -0.08 1.47
N GLY A 204 12.41 -0.94 0.46
CA GLY A 204 13.42 -1.93 0.10
C GLY A 204 14.73 -1.29 -0.36
N ASN A 205 14.68 -0.11 -0.99
CA ASN A 205 15.89 0.57 -1.46
C ASN A 205 16.65 1.29 -0.34
N TYR A 206 15.95 2.04 0.51
CA TYR A 206 16.59 2.98 1.43
C TYR A 206 16.57 2.55 2.90
N ASN A 207 15.66 1.64 3.29
CA ASN A 207 15.51 1.24 4.69
C ASN A 207 15.89 -0.23 4.92
N ASN A 208 15.37 -1.16 4.13
CA ASN A 208 15.66 -2.59 4.30
C ASN A 208 16.09 -3.27 3.00
N PRO A 209 17.29 -3.00 2.50
CA PRO A 209 17.79 -3.60 1.26
C PRO A 209 18.02 -5.11 1.33
N SER A 210 18.10 -5.70 2.54
CA SER A 210 18.28 -7.14 2.72
C SER A 210 17.10 -7.96 2.13
N ILE A 211 15.88 -7.40 2.14
CA ILE A 211 14.73 -8.03 1.49
C ILE A 211 14.97 -8.18 -0.02
N GLY A 212 15.50 -7.13 -0.65
CA GLY A 212 15.82 -7.15 -2.06
C GLY A 212 16.99 -8.08 -2.41
N ASP A 213 18.03 -8.13 -1.55
CA ASP A 213 19.14 -9.06 -1.74
C ASP A 213 18.68 -10.52 -1.58
N ALA A 214 17.84 -10.82 -0.60
CA ALA A 214 17.26 -12.14 -0.42
C ALA A 214 16.41 -12.55 -1.65
N MET A 215 15.55 -11.66 -2.13
CA MET A 215 14.73 -11.94 -3.31
C MET A 215 15.61 -12.20 -4.55
N ARG A 216 16.63 -11.37 -4.78
CA ARG A 216 17.58 -11.55 -5.88
C ARG A 216 18.33 -12.89 -5.79
N ALA A 217 18.73 -13.30 -4.58
CA ALA A 217 19.41 -14.57 -4.35
C ALA A 217 18.49 -15.76 -4.66
N VAL A 218 17.23 -15.71 -4.18
CA VAL A 218 16.23 -16.74 -4.46
C VAL A 218 15.95 -16.84 -5.96
N LEU A 219 15.73 -15.70 -6.63
CA LEU A 219 15.47 -15.67 -8.08
C LEU A 219 16.65 -16.19 -8.89
N ALA A 220 17.90 -15.83 -8.54
CA ALA A 220 19.11 -16.32 -9.21
C ALA A 220 19.26 -17.85 -9.05
N LYS A 221 18.98 -18.41 -7.86
CA LYS A 221 18.98 -19.86 -7.63
C LYS A 221 17.93 -20.59 -8.48
N ASN A 222 16.85 -19.92 -8.81
CA ASN A 222 15.78 -20.45 -9.68
C ASN A 222 16.00 -20.12 -11.17
N ASN A 223 17.20 -19.67 -11.53
CA ASN A 223 17.58 -19.34 -12.90
C ASN A 223 16.68 -18.25 -13.53
N VAL A 224 16.28 -17.27 -12.74
CA VAL A 224 15.54 -16.08 -13.15
C VAL A 224 16.53 -14.91 -13.28
N GLU A 225 16.58 -14.27 -14.45
CA GLU A 225 17.35 -13.05 -14.67
C GLU A 225 16.66 -11.88 -13.95
N VAL A 226 17.44 -11.11 -13.19
CA VAL A 226 16.91 -10.01 -12.38
C VAL A 226 17.61 -8.70 -12.72
N GLU A 227 16.82 -7.75 -13.19
CA GLU A 227 17.22 -6.35 -13.27
C GLU A 227 16.55 -5.55 -12.16
N LEU A 228 17.32 -4.72 -11.50
CA LEU A 228 16.83 -3.92 -10.38
C LEU A 228 16.40 -2.54 -10.87
N VAL A 229 15.12 -2.19 -10.65
CA VAL A 229 14.52 -0.96 -11.18
C VAL A 229 13.92 -0.13 -10.04
N TYR A 230 14.25 1.15 -10.00
CA TYR A 230 13.68 2.11 -9.06
C TYR A 230 13.68 3.53 -9.63
N PRO A 231 12.73 3.91 -10.47
CA PRO A 231 12.65 5.28 -11.00
C PRO A 231 12.10 6.28 -9.98
N ALA A 232 11.09 5.90 -9.19
CA ALA A 232 10.52 6.69 -8.10
C ALA A 232 9.71 5.80 -7.14
N CYS A 233 9.14 6.38 -6.07
CA CYS A 233 8.20 5.71 -5.17
C CYS A 233 6.86 5.45 -5.86
N CYS A 234 6.14 4.38 -5.46
CA CYS A 234 4.81 4.06 -5.97
C CYS A 234 3.71 5.09 -5.62
N GLY A 235 3.98 5.96 -4.65
CA GLY A 235 3.06 7.02 -4.24
C GLY A 235 2.12 6.66 -3.09
N MET A 236 2.15 5.44 -2.53
CA MET A 236 1.25 5.05 -1.44
C MET A 236 1.22 6.05 -0.26
N PRO A 237 2.37 6.55 0.26
CA PRO A 237 2.34 7.53 1.35
C PRO A 237 1.65 8.86 0.98
N GLN A 238 1.71 9.26 -0.28
CA GLN A 238 0.98 10.42 -0.78
C GLN A 238 -0.52 10.11 -0.92
N LEU A 239 -0.88 8.94 -1.43
CA LEU A 239 -2.27 8.51 -1.56
C LEU A 239 -2.98 8.54 -0.20
N GLU A 240 -2.35 7.96 0.82
CA GLU A 240 -2.87 7.96 2.19
C GLU A 240 -3.12 9.36 2.77
N GLN A 241 -2.49 10.38 2.24
CA GLN A 241 -2.68 11.77 2.64
C GLN A 241 -3.58 12.57 1.67
N GLY A 242 -4.14 11.92 0.66
CA GLY A 242 -5.01 12.57 -0.32
C GLY A 242 -4.29 13.34 -1.44
N ASP A 243 -2.96 13.24 -1.56
CA ASP A 243 -2.18 13.88 -2.63
C ASP A 243 -2.23 13.06 -3.93
N ILE A 244 -3.44 12.93 -4.49
CA ILE A 244 -3.70 12.11 -5.70
C ILE A 244 -2.93 12.64 -6.91
N THR A 245 -2.75 13.95 -7.02
CA THR A 245 -1.99 14.57 -8.12
C THR A 245 -0.54 14.08 -8.14
N SER A 246 0.17 14.13 -7.01
CA SER A 246 1.54 13.61 -6.92
C SER A 246 1.61 12.10 -7.19
N VAL A 247 0.58 11.35 -6.79
CA VAL A 247 0.48 9.90 -7.09
C VAL A 247 0.36 9.68 -8.59
N ALA A 248 -0.53 10.40 -9.27
CA ALA A 248 -0.73 10.29 -10.71
C ALA A 248 0.54 10.62 -11.50
N GLU A 249 1.27 11.66 -11.10
CA GLU A 249 2.55 12.04 -11.72
C GLU A 249 3.60 10.94 -11.55
N LYS A 250 3.76 10.40 -10.34
CA LYS A 250 4.68 9.30 -10.07
C LYS A 250 4.31 8.02 -10.81
N ALA A 251 3.02 7.69 -10.84
CA ALA A 251 2.52 6.54 -11.57
C ALA A 251 2.91 6.58 -13.05
N LYS A 252 2.75 7.74 -13.71
CA LYS A 252 3.17 7.91 -15.11
C LYS A 252 4.68 7.69 -15.31
N ILE A 253 5.51 8.26 -14.44
CA ILE A 253 6.97 8.12 -14.52
C ILE A 253 7.37 6.65 -14.33
N VAL A 254 6.87 6.02 -13.28
CA VAL A 254 7.24 4.64 -12.93
C VAL A 254 6.67 3.66 -13.95
N ALA A 255 5.40 3.82 -14.36
CA ALA A 255 4.77 2.95 -15.34
C ALA A 255 5.45 3.05 -16.71
N SER A 256 5.88 4.23 -17.14
CA SER A 256 6.63 4.39 -18.40
C SER A 256 7.94 3.60 -18.39
N GLU A 257 8.69 3.65 -17.29
CA GLU A 257 9.93 2.89 -17.16
C GLU A 257 9.69 1.38 -17.08
N LEU A 258 8.73 0.94 -16.24
CA LEU A 258 8.40 -0.48 -16.09
C LEU A 258 7.82 -1.08 -17.39
N ALA A 259 7.02 -0.33 -18.13
CA ALA A 259 6.52 -0.76 -19.44
C ALA A 259 7.65 -1.00 -20.46
N ASN A 260 8.75 -0.24 -20.39
CA ASN A 260 9.92 -0.48 -21.23
C ASN A 260 10.63 -1.81 -20.89
N TRP A 261 10.59 -2.24 -19.64
CA TRP A 261 11.09 -3.56 -19.25
C TRP A 261 10.15 -4.67 -19.70
N ILE A 262 8.84 -4.47 -19.60
CA ILE A 262 7.84 -5.44 -20.09
C ILE A 262 7.98 -5.66 -21.61
N LYS A 263 8.22 -4.60 -22.39
CA LYS A 263 8.51 -4.72 -23.84
C LYS A 263 9.77 -5.55 -24.17
N LYS A 264 10.68 -5.74 -23.20
CA LYS A 264 11.87 -6.59 -23.30
C LYS A 264 11.63 -7.99 -22.72
N ASP A 265 10.37 -8.36 -22.49
CA ASP A 265 9.95 -9.66 -21.94
C ASP A 265 10.31 -9.85 -20.46
N TYR A 266 10.31 -8.77 -19.66
CA TYR A 266 10.46 -8.83 -18.21
C TYR A 266 9.09 -8.77 -17.53
N GLN A 267 8.89 -9.62 -16.52
CA GLN A 267 7.78 -9.51 -15.57
C GLN A 267 8.18 -8.57 -14.42
N ILE A 268 7.23 -7.88 -13.84
CA ILE A 268 7.50 -6.96 -12.73
C ILE A 268 7.24 -7.67 -11.40
N ILE A 269 8.19 -7.57 -10.47
CA ILE A 269 7.97 -7.96 -9.08
C ILE A 269 8.08 -6.73 -8.19
N ALA A 270 7.06 -6.45 -7.39
CA ALA A 270 7.11 -5.45 -6.34
C ALA A 270 7.48 -6.11 -5.00
N LEU A 271 8.57 -5.63 -4.36
CA LEU A 271 9.07 -6.21 -3.10
C LEU A 271 8.13 -6.04 -1.91
N ILE A 272 7.30 -5.01 -1.91
CA ILE A 272 6.45 -4.65 -0.79
C ILE A 272 4.99 -4.71 -1.21
N PRO A 273 4.11 -5.39 -0.43
CA PRO A 273 2.71 -5.59 -0.77
C PRO A 273 1.93 -4.29 -1.07
N SER A 274 2.20 -3.22 -0.33
CA SER A 274 1.58 -1.91 -0.59
C SER A 274 1.93 -1.38 -1.98
N CYS A 275 3.16 -1.59 -2.43
CA CYS A 275 3.58 -1.18 -3.77
C CYS A 275 2.98 -2.09 -4.85
N ALA A 276 2.86 -3.39 -4.58
CA ALA A 276 2.17 -4.32 -5.50
C ALA A 276 0.70 -3.91 -5.65
N LEU A 277 0.00 -3.59 -4.55
CA LEU A 277 -1.38 -3.09 -4.57
C LEU A 277 -1.49 -1.81 -5.42
N MET A 278 -0.59 -0.84 -5.22
CA MET A 278 -0.56 0.40 -6.01
C MET A 278 -0.44 0.12 -7.50
N LEU A 279 0.53 -0.69 -7.92
CA LEU A 279 0.81 -0.97 -9.33
C LEU A 279 -0.32 -1.77 -9.98
N LYS A 280 -0.90 -2.73 -9.26
CA LYS A 280 -1.90 -3.67 -9.79
C LYS A 280 -3.32 -3.07 -9.81
N PHE A 281 -3.67 -2.28 -8.80
CA PHE A 281 -5.06 -1.89 -8.56
C PHE A 281 -5.28 -0.37 -8.46
N GLU A 282 -4.52 0.35 -7.64
CA GLU A 282 -4.79 1.77 -7.38
C GLU A 282 -4.45 2.67 -8.58
N TRP A 283 -3.31 2.44 -9.24
CA TRP A 283 -2.94 3.25 -10.40
C TRP A 283 -3.93 3.15 -11.57
N PRO A 284 -4.45 1.95 -11.93
CA PRO A 284 -5.51 1.86 -12.95
C PRO A 284 -6.76 2.65 -12.61
N LEU A 285 -7.14 2.76 -11.33
CA LEU A 285 -8.30 3.53 -10.89
C LEU A 285 -8.07 5.04 -10.95
N ILE A 286 -6.82 5.48 -10.73
CA ILE A 286 -6.42 6.90 -10.79
C ILE A 286 -6.17 7.35 -12.24
N LEU A 287 -5.64 6.47 -13.08
CA LEU A 287 -5.23 6.72 -14.47
C LEU A 287 -5.78 5.65 -15.42
N PRO A 288 -7.11 5.52 -15.56
CA PRO A 288 -7.73 4.41 -16.30
C PRO A 288 -7.38 4.39 -17.80
N ASP A 289 -7.05 5.54 -18.38
CA ASP A 289 -6.74 5.68 -19.80
C ASP A 289 -5.24 5.57 -20.12
N ASP A 290 -4.37 5.42 -19.10
CA ASP A 290 -2.93 5.32 -19.31
C ASP A 290 -2.52 3.90 -19.70
N ILE A 291 -2.08 3.72 -20.93
CA ILE A 291 -1.70 2.41 -21.49
C ILE A 291 -0.52 1.77 -20.76
N ASN A 292 0.45 2.55 -20.27
CA ASN A 292 1.59 2.02 -19.54
C ASN A 292 1.16 1.54 -18.15
N VAL A 293 0.27 2.27 -17.49
CA VAL A 293 -0.32 1.86 -16.19
C VAL A 293 -1.06 0.55 -16.36
N LYS A 294 -1.88 0.40 -17.40
CA LYS A 294 -2.60 -0.84 -17.70
C LYS A 294 -1.65 -2.02 -17.93
N VAL A 295 -0.66 -1.84 -18.80
CA VAL A 295 0.34 -2.89 -19.09
C VAL A 295 1.12 -3.29 -17.83
N VAL A 296 1.51 -2.33 -16.98
CA VAL A 296 2.21 -2.61 -15.72
C VAL A 296 1.31 -3.35 -14.74
N SER A 297 0.05 -2.95 -14.61
CA SER A 297 -0.92 -3.62 -13.74
C SER A 297 -1.07 -5.11 -14.07
N GLU A 298 -1.19 -5.44 -15.35
CA GLU A 298 -1.37 -6.82 -15.85
C GLU A 298 -0.10 -7.69 -15.73
N ASN A 299 1.09 -7.07 -15.63
CA ASN A 299 2.39 -7.77 -15.59
C ASN A 299 3.13 -7.67 -14.25
N THR A 300 2.46 -7.16 -13.21
CA THR A 300 3.04 -7.03 -11.86
C THR A 300 2.63 -8.18 -10.95
N PHE A 301 3.60 -8.71 -10.24
CA PHE A 301 3.44 -9.71 -9.20
C PHE A 301 3.83 -9.15 -7.84
N ASP A 302 3.12 -9.58 -6.78
CA ASP A 302 3.65 -9.56 -5.42
C ASP A 302 4.80 -10.57 -5.31
N ALA A 303 5.76 -10.32 -4.42
CA ALA A 303 6.93 -11.19 -4.27
C ALA A 303 6.57 -12.65 -3.97
N ALA A 304 5.63 -12.87 -3.03
CA ALA A 304 5.18 -14.24 -2.69
C ALA A 304 4.36 -14.88 -3.82
N GLU A 305 3.56 -14.09 -4.52
CA GLU A 305 2.78 -14.53 -5.68
C GLU A 305 3.69 -15.09 -6.77
N PHE A 306 4.79 -14.41 -7.07
CA PHE A 306 5.74 -14.85 -8.10
C PHE A 306 6.45 -16.16 -7.73
N ILE A 307 6.88 -16.33 -6.48
CA ILE A 307 7.51 -17.59 -6.02
C ILE A 307 6.53 -18.76 -6.09
N VAL A 308 5.28 -18.54 -5.71
CA VAL A 308 4.23 -19.57 -5.83
C VAL A 308 3.96 -19.90 -7.30
N ASP A 309 3.99 -18.92 -8.20
CA ASP A 309 3.83 -19.14 -9.63
C ASP A 309 5.00 -19.99 -10.21
N LEU A 310 6.25 -19.74 -9.80
CA LEU A 310 7.40 -20.59 -10.13
C LEU A 310 7.17 -22.04 -9.68
N ALA A 311 6.71 -22.23 -8.44
CA ALA A 311 6.45 -23.58 -7.90
C ALA A 311 5.36 -24.31 -8.69
N LYS A 312 4.24 -23.64 -8.98
CA LYS A 312 3.12 -24.20 -9.75
C LYS A 312 3.51 -24.62 -11.17
N LYS A 313 4.50 -23.94 -11.75
CA LYS A 313 5.02 -24.25 -13.09
C LYS A 313 6.18 -25.26 -13.10
N GLY A 314 6.57 -25.77 -11.91
CA GLY A 314 7.69 -26.72 -11.79
C GLY A 314 9.06 -26.06 -12.08
N GLU A 315 9.15 -24.75 -11.92
CA GLU A 315 10.35 -23.97 -12.19
C GLU A 315 11.16 -23.64 -10.91
N LEU A 316 10.61 -23.98 -9.73
CA LEU A 316 11.28 -23.79 -8.45
C LEU A 316 12.34 -24.88 -8.22
N SER A 317 13.52 -24.49 -7.71
CA SER A 317 14.60 -25.41 -7.36
C SER A 317 14.20 -26.31 -6.18
N ASN A 318 14.62 -27.57 -6.23
CA ASN A 318 14.42 -28.53 -5.15
C ASN A 318 15.54 -28.45 -4.07
N GLU A 319 16.45 -27.48 -4.18
CA GLU A 319 17.58 -27.34 -3.24
C GLU A 319 17.20 -26.54 -1.97
N MET A 320 15.95 -26.63 -1.54
CA MET A 320 15.52 -26.01 -0.28
C MET A 320 15.85 -26.92 0.90
N VAL A 321 16.29 -26.29 2.00
CA VAL A 321 16.59 -26.95 3.26
C VAL A 321 15.50 -26.59 4.27
N GLY A 322 15.04 -27.57 5.04
CA GLY A 322 14.11 -27.34 6.13
C GLY A 322 14.63 -26.36 7.18
N LEU A 323 13.73 -25.74 7.88
CA LEU A 323 14.05 -24.82 8.98
C LEU A 323 13.69 -25.48 10.31
N ASP A 324 14.61 -25.38 11.29
CA ASP A 324 14.31 -25.81 12.66
C ASP A 324 13.27 -24.88 13.30
N GLY A 325 12.22 -25.45 13.88
CA GLY A 325 11.20 -24.71 14.60
C GLY A 325 9.95 -24.37 13.75
N SER A 326 9.20 -23.38 14.22
CA SER A 326 7.94 -22.95 13.59
C SER A 326 8.00 -21.50 13.13
N ILE A 327 7.24 -21.18 12.09
CA ILE A 327 7.12 -19.83 11.55
C ILE A 327 5.72 -19.29 11.89
N SER A 328 5.68 -18.14 12.57
CA SER A 328 4.43 -17.37 12.74
C SER A 328 4.29 -16.37 11.60
N LEU A 329 3.22 -16.49 10.83
CA LEU A 329 2.95 -15.62 9.69
C LEU A 329 1.78 -14.69 9.97
N GLN A 330 2.02 -13.37 9.88
CA GLN A 330 0.97 -12.38 9.76
C GLN A 330 0.78 -12.00 8.28
N LEU A 331 -0.40 -12.25 7.75
CA LEU A 331 -0.75 -11.82 6.40
C LEU A 331 -0.97 -10.30 6.36
N ALA A 332 -0.13 -9.61 5.60
CA ALA A 332 -0.26 -8.16 5.42
C ALA A 332 -1.60 -7.80 4.77
N CYS A 333 -2.24 -6.71 5.25
CA CYS A 333 -3.53 -6.26 4.73
C CYS A 333 -3.47 -6.02 3.22
N HIS A 334 -2.45 -5.34 2.72
CA HIS A 334 -2.29 -5.06 1.30
C HIS A 334 -1.97 -6.30 0.45
N SER A 335 -1.46 -7.40 1.02
CA SER A 335 -1.41 -8.69 0.31
C SER A 335 -2.79 -9.31 0.19
N ARG A 336 -3.61 -9.20 1.24
CA ARG A 336 -4.99 -9.71 1.23
C ARG A 336 -5.88 -8.90 0.29
N ALA A 337 -5.71 -7.59 0.26
CA ALA A 337 -6.44 -6.67 -0.62
C ALA A 337 -6.19 -6.93 -2.12
N GLN A 338 -5.07 -7.55 -2.48
CA GLN A 338 -4.81 -7.96 -3.87
C GLN A 338 -5.66 -9.16 -4.33
N ASN A 339 -6.47 -9.76 -3.46
CA ASN A 339 -7.34 -10.91 -3.76
C ASN A 339 -6.62 -12.10 -4.43
N MET A 340 -5.34 -12.27 -4.16
CA MET A 340 -4.49 -13.31 -4.75
C MET A 340 -4.46 -14.61 -3.92
N GLY A 341 -5.23 -14.68 -2.83
CA GLY A 341 -5.18 -15.76 -1.84
C GLY A 341 -3.97 -15.65 -0.88
N PRO A 342 -3.76 -16.64 0.01
CA PRO A 342 -2.73 -16.58 1.04
C PRO A 342 -1.32 -16.93 0.51
N LYS A 343 -0.85 -16.22 -0.53
CA LYS A 343 0.39 -16.52 -1.25
C LYS A 343 1.63 -16.61 -0.34
N ALA A 344 1.73 -15.78 0.68
CA ALA A 344 2.83 -15.88 1.63
C ALA A 344 2.82 -17.20 2.42
N ALA A 345 1.63 -17.70 2.80
CA ALA A 345 1.51 -19.01 3.44
C ALA A 345 1.77 -20.15 2.46
N GLU A 346 1.27 -20.06 1.20
CA GLU A 346 1.58 -21.02 0.14
C GLU A 346 3.09 -21.10 -0.09
N MET A 347 3.78 -19.96 -0.18
CA MET A 347 5.22 -19.87 -0.37
C MET A 347 6.00 -20.52 0.79
N LEU A 348 5.63 -20.23 2.04
CA LEU A 348 6.32 -20.81 3.20
C LEU A 348 6.13 -22.32 3.31
N ARG A 349 4.99 -22.88 2.87
CA ARG A 349 4.74 -24.32 2.81
C ARG A 349 5.54 -25.05 1.73
N LEU A 350 6.26 -24.35 0.88
CA LEU A 350 7.19 -24.96 -0.08
C LEU A 350 8.53 -25.35 0.59
N ILE A 351 8.82 -24.82 1.76
CA ILE A 351 10.01 -25.18 2.55
C ILE A 351 9.76 -26.59 3.12
N PRO A 352 10.70 -27.52 2.96
CA PRO A 352 10.59 -28.87 3.54
C PRO A 352 10.51 -28.83 5.08
N ASP A 353 9.85 -29.87 5.67
CA ASP A 353 9.79 -30.09 7.12
C ASP A 353 11.16 -30.41 7.71
#